data_02776f99ea42345c5deaaae978fb70c6
#
_entry.id   02776f99ea42345c5deaaae978fb70c6
#
_cell.length_a   1.000
_cell.length_b   1.000
_cell.length_c   1.000
_cell.angle_alpha   90.00
_cell.angle_beta   90.00
_cell.angle_gamma   90.00
#
_symmetry.space_group_name_H-M   'P 1'
#
loop_
_entity.id
_entity.type
_entity.pdbx_description
1 polymer ?
#
loop_
_entity_poly.entity_id
_entity_poly.type
_entity_poly.pdbx_seq_one_letter_code
_entity_poly.pdbx_strand_id
1 'polypeptide(L)'
;MTLDTIYNEDCLEGMKRIPDGSVDCIICDLPYGTMKGVESGGGWKSGTTEWDSIIPTDKLFEQYERVLRRGGMCILFSQEPYTSHLRTFNPKNIDFCYPMYWLKNHCGNIMLAQKAPLIYVEDINVFAKANPLHDYD
;
A
#
# COMPACT_ATOMS: atom_id res chain seq x y z
N MET A 1 9.76 16.25 -12.24
CA MET A 1 8.67 15.29 -12.56
C MET A 1 7.58 16.06 -13.27
N THR A 2 6.98 15.52 -14.33
CA THR A 2 5.85 16.16 -15.02
C THR A 2 4.57 15.82 -14.27
N LEU A 3 3.71 16.82 -14.04
CA LEU A 3 2.40 16.62 -13.42
C LEU A 3 1.44 15.92 -14.39
N ASP A 4 0.38 15.29 -13.87
CA ASP A 4 -0.67 14.63 -14.64
C ASP A 4 -0.14 13.56 -15.61
N THR A 5 0.89 12.84 -15.19
CA THR A 5 1.58 11.85 -16.01
C THR A 5 1.63 10.50 -15.29
N ILE A 6 1.33 9.42 -16.04
CA ILE A 6 1.50 8.05 -15.56
C ILE A 6 2.92 7.59 -15.89
N TYR A 7 3.63 7.12 -14.88
CA TYR A 7 4.98 6.58 -15.00
C TYR A 7 4.94 5.05 -14.79
N ASN A 8 5.44 4.31 -15.76
CA ASN A 8 5.59 2.85 -15.67
C ASN A 8 7.06 2.53 -15.33
N GLU A 9 7.38 2.56 -14.03
CA GLU A 9 8.74 2.37 -13.53
C GLU A 9 8.71 1.89 -12.08
N ASP A 10 9.87 1.51 -11.53
CA ASP A 10 10.01 1.23 -10.11
C ASP A 10 9.67 2.48 -9.28
N CYS A 11 8.75 2.33 -8.32
CA CYS A 11 8.25 3.47 -7.55
C CYS A 11 9.32 4.11 -6.65
N LEU A 12 10.27 3.32 -6.12
CA LEU A 12 11.36 3.84 -5.30
C LEU A 12 12.32 4.70 -6.14
N GLU A 13 12.55 4.32 -7.41
CA GLU A 13 13.34 5.14 -8.34
C GLU A 13 12.56 6.37 -8.82
N GLY A 14 11.28 6.19 -9.14
CA GLY A 14 10.38 7.28 -9.56
C GLY A 14 10.26 8.37 -8.50
N MET A 15 10.05 7.98 -7.25
CA MET A 15 9.91 8.91 -6.13
C MET A 15 11.12 9.80 -5.92
N LYS A 16 12.34 9.35 -6.25
CA LYS A 16 13.56 10.19 -6.12
C LYS A 16 13.49 11.52 -6.87
N ARG A 17 12.65 11.60 -7.90
CA ARG A 17 12.45 12.83 -8.70
C ARG A 17 11.38 13.76 -8.13
N ILE A 18 10.65 13.33 -7.11
CA ILE A 18 9.64 14.14 -6.44
C ILE A 18 10.35 15.04 -5.42
N PRO A 19 10.11 16.37 -5.43
CA PRO A 19 10.69 17.26 -4.44
C PRO A 19 10.22 16.92 -3.01
N ASP A 20 11.07 17.18 -2.03
CA ASP A 20 10.75 16.98 -0.62
C ASP A 20 9.55 17.83 -0.20
N GLY A 21 8.63 17.24 0.57
CA GLY A 21 7.48 17.94 1.14
C GLY A 21 6.50 18.53 0.11
N SER A 22 6.47 17.97 -1.11
CA SER A 22 5.64 18.51 -2.20
C SER A 22 4.34 17.75 -2.43
N VAL A 23 4.11 16.63 -1.76
CA VAL A 23 2.95 15.77 -1.96
C VAL A 23 1.97 15.95 -0.80
N ASP A 24 0.71 16.23 -1.10
CA ASP A 24 -0.36 16.37 -0.13
C ASP A 24 -0.90 15.02 0.34
N CYS A 25 -1.05 14.09 -0.59
CA CYS A 25 -1.62 12.78 -0.33
C CYS A 25 -1.01 11.72 -1.24
N ILE A 26 -0.72 10.56 -0.66
CA ILE A 26 -0.36 9.34 -1.37
C ILE A 26 -1.53 8.37 -1.23
N ILE A 27 -1.99 7.81 -2.35
CA ILE A 27 -2.95 6.70 -2.37
C ILE A 27 -2.29 5.57 -3.14
N CYS A 28 -2.12 4.42 -2.51
CA CYS A 28 -1.39 3.31 -3.11
C CYS A 28 -2.03 1.96 -2.78
N ASP A 29 -2.24 1.17 -3.84
CA ASP A 29 -2.54 -0.25 -3.77
C ASP A 29 -1.21 -1.00 -3.87
N LEU A 30 -0.71 -1.47 -2.74
CA LEU A 30 0.60 -2.11 -2.64
C LEU A 30 0.54 -3.57 -3.10
N PRO A 31 1.64 -4.15 -3.59
CA PRO A 31 1.72 -5.59 -3.76
C PRO A 31 1.77 -6.28 -2.38
N TYR A 32 0.84 -7.20 -2.13
CA TYR A 32 0.69 -7.86 -0.81
C TYR A 32 1.51 -9.14 -0.65
N GLY A 33 2.09 -9.66 -1.75
CA GLY A 33 2.79 -10.94 -1.77
C GLY A 33 1.87 -12.17 -1.69
N THR A 34 0.57 -11.98 -1.76
CA THR A 34 -0.43 -13.06 -1.61
C THR A 34 -0.63 -13.87 -2.88
N MET A 35 -0.28 -13.32 -4.04
CA MET A 35 -0.41 -13.96 -5.36
C MET A 35 0.85 -14.72 -5.79
N LYS A 36 1.97 -14.55 -5.08
CA LYS A 36 3.24 -15.19 -5.42
C LYS A 36 3.14 -16.71 -5.29
N GLY A 37 3.35 -17.43 -6.40
CA GLY A 37 3.30 -18.89 -6.43
C GLY A 37 1.89 -19.49 -6.50
N VAL A 38 0.84 -18.68 -6.69
CA VAL A 38 -0.50 -19.17 -6.95
C VAL A 38 -0.57 -19.61 -8.42
N GLU A 39 -0.54 -20.93 -8.64
CA GLU A 39 -0.88 -21.52 -9.94
C GLU A 39 -2.38 -21.36 -10.16
N SER A 40 -2.76 -20.37 -10.93
CA SER A 40 -4.17 -20.17 -11.27
C SER A 40 -4.55 -21.07 -12.44
N GLY A 41 -5.45 -22.02 -12.19
CA GLY A 41 -6.10 -22.82 -13.23
C GLY A 41 -6.98 -22.04 -14.22
N GLY A 42 -6.93 -20.70 -14.18
CA GLY A 42 -7.81 -19.77 -14.89
C GLY A 42 -7.12 -18.92 -15.97
N GLY A 43 -6.07 -19.41 -16.60
CA GLY A 43 -5.48 -18.71 -17.76
C GLY A 43 -4.36 -17.69 -17.44
N TRP A 44 -4.04 -17.46 -16.20
CA TRP A 44 -2.83 -16.71 -15.81
C TRP A 44 -1.62 -17.64 -15.92
N LYS A 45 -0.67 -17.29 -16.76
CA LYS A 45 0.53 -18.10 -16.94
C LYS A 45 1.40 -18.06 -15.67
N SER A 46 1.95 -19.19 -15.29
CA SER A 46 3.05 -19.28 -14.31
C SER A 46 4.13 -18.24 -14.65
N GLY A 47 4.50 -17.40 -13.68
CA GLY A 47 5.44 -16.29 -13.88
C GLY A 47 4.82 -14.90 -14.00
N THR A 48 3.49 -14.77 -14.18
CA THR A 48 2.82 -13.45 -14.23
C THR A 48 2.55 -12.84 -12.86
N THR A 49 2.92 -13.52 -11.78
CA THR A 49 2.71 -13.07 -10.38
C THR A 49 4.00 -12.55 -9.72
N GLU A 50 5.09 -12.40 -10.48
CA GLU A 50 6.35 -11.86 -9.95
C GLU A 50 6.23 -10.40 -9.50
N TRP A 51 5.30 -9.65 -10.10
CA TRP A 51 4.99 -8.28 -9.72
C TRP A 51 4.44 -8.15 -8.30
N ASP A 52 3.82 -9.21 -7.74
CA ASP A 52 3.27 -9.22 -6.39
C ASP A 52 4.39 -9.55 -5.36
N SER A 53 5.49 -8.82 -5.46
CA SER A 53 6.59 -8.87 -4.50
C SER A 53 6.49 -7.67 -3.56
N ILE A 54 6.50 -7.95 -2.25
CA ILE A 54 6.43 -6.89 -1.23
C ILE A 54 7.60 -5.92 -1.41
N ILE A 55 7.28 -4.65 -1.55
CA ILE A 55 8.27 -3.57 -1.59
C ILE A 55 8.87 -3.44 -0.18
N PRO A 56 10.20 -3.30 -0.03
CA PRO A 56 10.81 -3.09 1.28
C PRO A 56 10.18 -1.91 2.01
N THR A 57 9.45 -2.22 3.10
CA THR A 57 8.58 -1.27 3.81
C THR A 57 9.36 -0.09 4.38
N ASP A 58 10.57 -0.34 4.88
CA ASP A 58 11.50 0.67 5.38
C ASP A 58 11.84 1.71 4.31
N LYS A 59 12.24 1.26 3.12
CA LYS A 59 12.58 2.13 1.99
C LYS A 59 11.36 2.88 1.44
N LEU A 60 10.20 2.21 1.42
CA LEU A 60 8.97 2.81 0.97
C LEU A 60 8.57 3.99 1.89
N PHE A 61 8.55 3.76 3.20
CA PHE A 61 8.19 4.80 4.16
C PHE A 61 9.25 5.90 4.29
N GLU A 62 10.53 5.60 4.04
CA GLU A 62 11.57 6.63 3.92
C GLU A 62 11.24 7.62 2.79
N GLN A 63 10.83 7.12 1.61
CA GLN A 63 10.41 7.98 0.51
C GLN A 63 9.09 8.69 0.79
N TYR A 64 8.12 8.03 1.40
CA TYR A 64 6.86 8.66 1.79
C TYR A 64 7.08 9.80 2.80
N GLU A 65 7.93 9.58 3.81
CA GLU A 65 8.32 10.61 4.77
C GLU A 65 8.96 11.82 4.09
N ARG A 66 9.84 11.58 3.11
CA ARG A 66 10.52 12.64 2.39
C ARG A 66 9.59 13.46 1.51
N VAL A 67 8.74 12.80 0.69
CA VAL A 67 7.92 13.49 -0.31
C VAL A 67 6.66 14.12 0.26
N LEU A 68 6.06 13.55 1.32
CA LEU A 68 4.88 14.12 1.97
C LEU A 68 5.21 15.44 2.65
N ARG A 69 4.35 16.43 2.46
CA ARG A 69 4.39 17.65 3.27
C ARG A 69 3.99 17.34 4.73
N ARG A 70 4.28 18.27 5.66
CA ARG A 70 3.75 18.18 7.02
C ARG A 70 2.21 18.16 7.01
N GLY A 71 1.60 17.24 7.74
CA GLY A 71 0.15 17.00 7.71
C GLY A 71 -0.35 16.30 6.45
N GLY A 72 0.54 15.88 5.55
CA GLY A 72 0.19 15.06 4.39
C GLY A 72 -0.19 13.65 4.81
N MET A 73 -1.03 12.99 4.03
CA MET A 73 -1.60 11.67 4.35
C MET A 73 -1.09 10.60 3.39
N CYS A 74 -1.01 9.37 3.89
CA CYS A 74 -0.72 8.19 3.12
C CYS A 74 -1.81 7.15 3.33
N ILE A 75 -2.49 6.75 2.26
CA ILE A 75 -3.62 5.83 2.26
C ILE A 75 -3.19 4.57 1.52
N LEU A 76 -3.03 3.47 2.25
CA LEU A 76 -2.48 2.23 1.75
C LEU A 76 -3.51 1.11 1.80
N PHE A 77 -3.80 0.51 0.65
CA PHE A 77 -4.60 -0.71 0.59
C PHE A 77 -3.73 -1.91 0.98
N SER A 78 -4.34 -2.88 1.65
CA SER A 78 -3.66 -4.11 2.03
C SER A 78 -4.63 -5.23 2.38
N GLN A 79 -4.10 -6.45 2.52
CA GLN A 79 -4.77 -7.61 3.07
C GLN A 79 -3.85 -8.29 4.09
N GLU A 80 -4.44 -9.06 5.01
CA GLU A 80 -3.64 -9.86 5.94
C GLU A 80 -2.81 -10.93 5.19
N PRO A 81 -1.60 -11.25 5.63
CA PRO A 81 -0.89 -10.78 6.85
C PRO A 81 -0.16 -9.43 6.68
N TYR A 82 -0.15 -8.85 5.46
CA TYR A 82 0.56 -7.61 5.18
C TYR A 82 -0.02 -6.40 5.92
N THR A 83 -1.33 -6.37 6.14
CA THR A 83 -2.01 -5.35 6.96
C THR A 83 -1.39 -5.25 8.36
N SER A 84 -1.24 -6.39 9.04
CA SER A 84 -0.62 -6.42 10.38
C SER A 84 0.81 -5.92 10.35
N HIS A 85 1.59 -6.28 9.32
CA HIS A 85 2.94 -5.78 9.13
C HIS A 85 2.97 -4.26 8.98
N LEU A 86 2.10 -3.68 8.14
CA LEU A 86 2.02 -2.23 7.95
C LEU A 86 1.65 -1.50 9.24
N ARG A 87 0.64 -1.99 9.97
CA ARG A 87 0.14 -1.33 11.20
C ARG A 87 1.11 -1.42 12.37
N THR A 88 1.96 -2.43 12.40
CA THR A 88 2.99 -2.59 13.44
C THR A 88 4.33 -1.99 13.05
N PHE A 89 4.53 -1.65 11.78
CA PHE A 89 5.72 -0.93 11.35
C PHE A 89 5.66 0.50 11.91
N ASN A 90 6.76 0.95 12.49
CA ASN A 90 6.87 2.26 13.13
C ASN A 90 7.83 3.16 12.34
N PRO A 91 7.38 3.78 11.25
CA PRO A 91 8.20 4.67 10.45
C PRO A 91 8.48 5.97 11.21
N LYS A 92 9.57 6.63 10.86
CA LYS A 92 9.90 7.94 11.42
C LYS A 92 8.92 9.01 10.90
N ASN A 93 8.37 9.83 11.81
CA ASN A 93 7.51 10.99 11.50
C ASN A 93 6.22 10.67 10.70
N ILE A 94 5.86 9.42 10.55
CA ILE A 94 4.59 9.00 9.93
C ILE A 94 3.89 8.05 10.89
N ASP A 95 2.71 8.43 11.35
CA ASP A 95 1.95 7.65 12.32
C ASP A 95 0.75 6.98 11.66
N PHE A 96 0.46 5.75 12.07
CA PHE A 96 -0.79 5.10 11.76
C PHE A 96 -1.93 5.82 12.50
N CYS A 97 -2.94 6.30 11.76
CA CYS A 97 -4.04 7.05 12.33
C CYS A 97 -5.26 6.17 12.62
N TYR A 98 -5.79 5.54 11.58
CA TYR A 98 -6.98 4.69 11.69
C TYR A 98 -7.13 3.77 10.47
N PRO A 99 -7.84 2.63 10.64
CA PRO A 99 -8.24 1.79 9.53
C PRO A 99 -9.54 2.27 8.91
N MET A 100 -9.69 2.02 7.61
CA MET A 100 -10.97 1.97 6.92
C MET A 100 -11.11 0.60 6.26
N TYR A 101 -12.32 0.24 5.87
CA TYR A 101 -12.62 -1.06 5.28
C TYR A 101 -13.43 -0.89 4.01
N TRP A 102 -12.92 -1.45 2.92
CA TRP A 102 -13.66 -1.51 1.69
C TRP A 102 -14.45 -2.82 1.63
N LEU A 103 -15.77 -2.72 1.77
CA LEU A 103 -16.66 -3.85 1.56
C LEU A 103 -16.95 -3.98 0.07
N LYS A 104 -16.44 -5.06 -0.54
CA LYS A 104 -16.60 -5.34 -1.96
C LYS A 104 -17.96 -6.03 -2.22
N ASN A 105 -18.58 -5.73 -3.35
CA ASN A 105 -19.79 -6.44 -3.82
C ASN A 105 -19.43 -7.78 -4.50
N HIS A 106 -18.15 -8.03 -4.80
CA HIS A 106 -17.63 -9.29 -5.33
C HIS A 106 -16.40 -9.74 -4.55
N CYS A 107 -16.23 -11.05 -4.40
CA CYS A 107 -15.04 -11.60 -3.75
C CYS A 107 -13.82 -11.56 -4.67
N GLY A 108 -12.66 -11.24 -4.11
CA GLY A 108 -11.39 -11.23 -4.85
C GLY A 108 -10.76 -12.60 -5.09
N ASN A 109 -11.13 -13.60 -4.29
CA ASN A 109 -10.47 -14.91 -4.27
C ASN A 109 -11.37 -16.08 -4.66
N ILE A 110 -12.27 -15.88 -5.62
CA ILE A 110 -13.24 -16.89 -6.06
C ILE A 110 -12.58 -18.23 -6.47
N MET A 111 -11.35 -18.17 -6.98
CA MET A 111 -10.56 -19.34 -7.34
C MET A 111 -10.20 -20.23 -6.14
N LEU A 112 -10.21 -19.68 -4.95
CA LEU A 112 -9.91 -20.38 -3.71
C LEU A 112 -11.14 -20.81 -2.92
N ALA A 113 -12.35 -20.63 -3.48
CA ALA A 113 -13.62 -20.88 -2.78
C ALA A 113 -13.75 -22.27 -2.16
N GLN A 114 -13.08 -23.28 -2.73
CA GLN A 114 -13.07 -24.66 -2.21
C GLN A 114 -12.01 -24.89 -1.11
N LYS A 115 -11.06 -23.96 -0.94
CA LYS A 115 -9.90 -24.13 -0.05
C LYS A 115 -9.85 -23.13 1.10
N ALA A 116 -10.51 -21.98 0.93
CA ALA A 116 -10.49 -20.88 1.91
C ALA A 116 -11.81 -20.09 1.87
N PRO A 117 -12.17 -19.40 2.97
CA PRO A 117 -13.28 -18.47 2.97
C PRO A 117 -13.09 -17.37 1.92
N LEU A 118 -14.22 -16.95 1.31
CA LEU A 118 -14.21 -15.84 0.35
C LEU A 118 -14.00 -14.51 1.07
N ILE A 119 -13.14 -13.67 0.51
CA ILE A 119 -12.78 -12.37 1.08
C ILE A 119 -13.57 -11.27 0.36
N TYR A 120 -14.39 -10.56 1.12
CA TYR A 120 -15.20 -9.42 0.65
C TYR A 120 -14.73 -8.08 1.23
N VAL A 121 -13.75 -8.09 2.10
CA VAL A 121 -13.24 -6.90 2.78
C VAL A 121 -11.79 -6.69 2.39
N GLU A 122 -11.43 -5.45 2.12
CA GLU A 122 -10.06 -5.01 1.93
C GLU A 122 -9.72 -3.92 2.93
N ASP A 123 -8.56 -4.01 3.54
CA ASP A 123 -8.09 -3.05 4.52
C ASP A 123 -7.55 -1.80 3.83
N ILE A 124 -7.91 -0.65 4.37
CA ILE A 124 -7.36 0.64 3.99
C ILE A 124 -6.72 1.24 5.23
N ASN A 125 -5.42 1.48 5.17
CA ASN A 125 -4.66 1.98 6.31
C ASN A 125 -4.31 3.44 6.07
N VAL A 126 -4.74 4.31 6.97
CA VAL A 126 -4.48 5.74 6.90
C VAL A 126 -3.36 6.10 7.84
N PHE A 127 -2.33 6.71 7.27
CA PHE A 127 -1.17 7.25 7.98
C PHE A 127 -1.08 8.76 7.73
N ALA A 128 -0.46 9.51 8.63
CA ALA A 128 -0.21 10.93 8.46
C ALA A 128 1.21 11.31 8.89
N LYS A 129 1.85 12.20 8.13
CA LYS A 129 3.15 12.76 8.49
C LYS A 129 2.96 13.88 9.51
N ALA A 130 3.67 13.77 10.65
CA ALA A 130 3.55 14.70 11.78
C ALA A 130 2.05 14.90 12.12
N ASN A 131 1.42 13.80 12.57
CA ASN A 131 -0.01 13.69 12.78
C ASN A 131 -0.54 14.83 13.65
N PRO A 132 -1.42 15.71 13.13
CA PRO A 132 -1.98 16.79 13.92
C PRO A 132 -2.89 16.31 15.06
N LEU A 133 -3.29 15.02 15.06
CA LEU A 133 -4.06 14.42 16.14
C LEU A 133 -3.22 14.11 17.39
N HIS A 134 -1.88 14.18 17.30
CA HIS A 134 -0.96 14.03 18.42
C HIS A 134 -0.41 15.36 18.94
N ASP A 135 -0.70 16.47 18.28
CA ASP A 135 -0.31 17.82 18.72
C ASP A 135 -1.40 18.46 19.63
N TYR A 136 -2.01 17.66 20.51
CA TYR A 136 -2.85 18.17 21.59
C TYR A 136 -1.99 18.36 22.85
N ASP A 137 -1.09 19.34 22.83
CA ASP A 137 -0.49 19.98 24.01
C ASP A 137 -0.93 21.44 24.10
#